data_dd5c7a825eca295f8dc6be88a156dc9e
#
_entry.id   dd5c7a825eca295f8dc6be88a156dc9e
#
_cell.length_a   1.000
_cell.length_b   1.000
_cell.length_c   1.000
_cell.angle_alpha   90.00
_cell.angle_beta   90.00
_cell.angle_gamma   90.00
#
_symmetry.space_group_name_H-M   'P 1'
#
loop_
_entity.id
_entity.type
_entity.pdbx_description
1 polymer ?
#
loop_
_entity_poly.entity_id
_entity_poly.type
_entity_poly.pdbx_seq_one_letter_code
_entity_poly.pdbx_strand_id
1 'polypeptide(L)'
;MQLLAVAFSCKRRGLCPSCDAKRASIITADASDRLLPPVPYRQWVLVVPKRLRWYLNQRPDLPGELSRVFAKEIARFLRRKADGVPIQLHFVQRFGAALNLHIHIHAVVSDGVFTPEADGKLCFTPVRFPTEAELAAITEAVRKKVIRRLHRIGGLCEEAAEQMLSWKNSGFSIHEKVRIEANDKQGREHLLYYCARPALSQARLIYSAKSKTVLYRTDARDGRSEVLTMSSLEFLRRWGLLMPPPNKNLVRYYGALAPHSPLRGKVVAKAAEAAVKARR
;
A
#
# COMPACT_ATOMS: atom_id res chain seq x y z
N MET A 1 21.34 35.11 12.26
CA MET A 1 21.68 34.09 11.25
C MET A 1 21.28 32.75 11.86
N GLN A 2 20.11 32.20 11.48
CA GLN A 2 19.70 30.88 11.96
C GLN A 2 20.51 29.83 11.17
N LEU A 3 21.31 29.05 11.88
CA LEU A 3 21.99 27.88 11.32
C LEU A 3 20.93 26.81 11.04
N LEU A 4 20.57 26.63 9.78
CA LEU A 4 19.79 25.49 9.32
C LEU A 4 20.71 24.25 9.34
N ALA A 5 20.57 23.42 10.35
CA ALA A 5 21.21 22.11 10.37
C ALA A 5 20.57 21.24 9.27
N VAL A 6 21.24 21.09 8.13
CA VAL A 6 20.85 20.14 7.09
C VAL A 6 21.28 18.76 7.52
N ALA A 7 20.34 17.95 7.98
CA ALA A 7 20.61 16.55 8.31
C ALA A 7 20.98 15.77 7.06
N PHE A 8 22.16 15.17 7.04
CA PHE A 8 22.57 14.22 6.00
C PHE A 8 21.64 13.02 5.99
N SER A 9 21.24 12.57 4.80
CA SER A 9 20.41 11.37 4.66
C SER A 9 21.15 10.14 5.19
N CYS A 10 20.56 9.43 6.16
CA CYS A 10 21.09 8.17 6.66
C CYS A 10 21.05 7.03 5.64
N LYS A 11 20.42 7.23 4.47
CA LYS A 11 20.20 6.26 3.38
C LYS A 11 19.51 4.94 3.82
N ARG A 12 19.14 4.83 5.09
CA ARG A 12 18.46 3.66 5.67
C ARG A 12 16.95 3.85 5.66
N ARG A 13 16.23 2.82 5.28
CA ARG A 13 14.77 2.80 5.21
C ARG A 13 14.18 2.46 6.58
N GLY A 14 13.14 3.20 7.01
CA GLY A 14 12.43 2.97 8.26
C GLY A 14 13.16 3.46 9.51
N LEU A 15 14.37 4.05 9.37
CA LEU A 15 15.15 4.54 10.50
C LEU A 15 14.93 6.02 10.77
N CYS A 16 14.95 6.85 9.74
CA CYS A 16 14.82 8.30 9.88
C CYS A 16 13.49 8.78 9.31
N PRO A 17 12.58 9.33 10.14
CA PRO A 17 11.27 9.80 9.68
C PRO A 17 11.34 10.84 8.57
N SER A 18 12.32 11.76 8.63
CA SER A 18 12.52 12.79 7.61
C SER A 18 12.95 12.18 6.26
N CYS A 19 13.87 11.21 6.28
CA CYS A 19 14.30 10.52 5.06
C CYS A 19 13.16 9.71 4.44
N ASP A 20 12.34 9.08 5.27
CA ASP A 20 11.18 8.30 4.80
C ASP A 20 10.07 9.22 4.29
N ALA A 21 9.81 10.36 4.92
CA ALA A 21 8.86 11.37 4.44
C ALA A 21 9.31 11.94 3.08
N LYS A 22 10.59 12.31 2.92
CA LYS A 22 11.15 12.73 1.64
C LYS A 22 10.98 11.64 0.56
N ARG A 23 11.24 10.39 0.89
CA ARG A 23 11.04 9.26 -0.03
C ARG A 23 9.57 9.10 -0.42
N ALA A 24 8.65 9.23 0.54
CA ALA A 24 7.21 9.18 0.26
C ALA A 24 6.81 10.28 -0.72
N SER A 25 7.30 11.52 -0.53
CA SER A 25 7.04 12.64 -1.45
C SER A 25 7.60 12.37 -2.87
N ILE A 26 8.80 11.82 -2.98
CA ILE A 26 9.40 11.46 -4.28
C ILE A 26 8.57 10.38 -4.99
N ILE A 27 8.17 9.32 -4.27
CA ILE A 27 7.33 8.25 -4.82
C ILE A 27 5.98 8.82 -5.28
N THR A 28 5.38 9.72 -4.49
CA THR A 28 4.11 10.37 -4.81
C THR A 28 4.22 11.19 -6.09
N ALA A 29 5.23 12.06 -6.19
CA ALA A 29 5.44 12.91 -7.35
C ALA A 29 5.72 12.07 -8.61
N ASP A 30 6.62 11.06 -8.52
CA ASP A 30 6.94 10.19 -9.66
C ASP A 30 5.70 9.39 -10.11
N ALA A 31 4.91 8.86 -9.17
CA ALA A 31 3.69 8.14 -9.51
C ALA A 31 2.62 9.05 -10.13
N SER A 32 2.40 10.25 -9.55
CA SER A 32 1.37 11.18 -10.03
C SER A 32 1.71 11.80 -11.38
N ASP A 33 2.98 12.19 -11.60
CA ASP A 33 3.38 12.95 -12.77
C ASP A 33 3.85 12.09 -13.95
N ARG A 34 4.35 10.87 -13.66
CA ARG A 34 5.02 10.06 -14.69
C ARG A 34 4.42 8.67 -14.91
N LEU A 35 3.74 8.10 -13.92
CA LEU A 35 3.30 6.69 -14.03
C LEU A 35 1.79 6.54 -14.18
N LEU A 36 1.01 7.41 -13.56
CA LEU A 36 -0.44 7.27 -13.51
C LEU A 36 -1.13 8.25 -14.48
N PRO A 37 -1.68 7.78 -15.61
CA PRO A 37 -2.48 8.62 -16.50
C PRO A 37 -3.74 9.15 -15.80
N PRO A 38 -4.35 10.26 -16.30
CA PRO A 38 -5.53 10.86 -15.70
C PRO A 38 -6.79 10.03 -16.01
N VAL A 39 -6.97 8.98 -15.22
CA VAL A 39 -8.17 8.14 -15.18
C VAL A 39 -8.64 8.03 -13.73
N PRO A 40 -9.88 7.61 -13.47
CA PRO A 40 -10.31 7.39 -12.09
C PRO A 40 -9.52 6.27 -11.42
N TYR A 41 -9.19 6.47 -10.15
CA TYR A 41 -8.49 5.49 -9.30
C TYR A 41 -9.29 5.18 -8.06
N ARG A 42 -9.13 3.96 -7.56
CA ARG A 42 -9.73 3.50 -6.31
C ARG A 42 -8.64 2.96 -5.39
N GLN A 43 -8.76 3.29 -4.11
CA GLN A 43 -7.96 2.66 -3.08
C GLN A 43 -8.59 1.32 -2.67
N TRP A 44 -7.80 0.27 -2.69
CA TRP A 44 -8.14 -1.02 -2.10
C TRP A 44 -7.21 -1.27 -0.92
N VAL A 45 -7.76 -1.67 0.22
CA VAL A 45 -6.98 -1.94 1.43
C VAL A 45 -7.22 -3.38 1.86
N LEU A 46 -6.19 -4.22 1.80
CA LEU A 46 -6.23 -5.59 2.30
C LEU A 46 -5.67 -5.64 3.71
N VAL A 47 -6.49 -6.02 4.66
CA VAL A 47 -6.11 -6.32 6.05
C VAL A 47 -6.14 -7.83 6.27
N VAL A 48 -5.18 -8.33 7.07
CA VAL A 48 -5.04 -9.75 7.38
C VAL A 48 -5.11 -9.99 8.90
N PRO A 49 -5.52 -11.19 9.35
CA PRO A 49 -5.65 -11.51 10.77
C PRO A 49 -4.32 -11.39 11.53
N LYS A 50 -4.39 -11.10 12.83
CA LYS A 50 -3.21 -10.91 13.71
C LYS A 50 -2.24 -12.09 13.63
N ARG A 51 -2.73 -13.32 13.62
CA ARG A 51 -1.92 -14.54 13.52
C ARG A 51 -1.07 -14.55 12.23
N LEU A 52 -1.65 -14.18 11.09
CA LEU A 52 -0.92 -14.14 9.83
C LEU A 52 0.19 -13.08 9.83
N ARG A 53 -0.02 -11.95 10.52
CA ARG A 53 0.99 -10.86 10.62
C ARG A 53 2.29 -11.34 11.24
N TRP A 54 2.22 -12.28 12.19
CA TRP A 54 3.41 -12.89 12.77
C TRP A 54 4.25 -13.61 11.70
N TYR A 55 3.64 -14.49 10.92
CA TYR A 55 4.31 -15.21 9.84
C TYR A 55 4.89 -14.25 8.78
N LEU A 56 4.12 -13.23 8.38
CA LEU A 56 4.56 -12.21 7.44
C LEU A 56 5.75 -11.38 7.96
N ASN A 57 5.90 -11.26 9.28
CA ASN A 57 7.04 -10.57 9.88
C ASN A 57 8.30 -11.44 9.91
N GLN A 58 8.17 -12.74 10.15
CA GLN A 58 9.30 -13.67 10.22
C GLN A 58 9.98 -13.88 8.86
N ARG A 59 9.22 -13.80 7.78
CA ARG A 59 9.69 -14.07 6.43
C ARG A 59 9.52 -12.84 5.52
N PRO A 60 10.64 -12.17 5.16
CA PRO A 60 10.61 -10.91 4.37
C PRO A 60 10.04 -11.03 2.95
N ASP A 61 9.92 -12.24 2.41
CA ASP A 61 9.34 -12.53 1.10
C ASP A 61 7.81 -12.60 1.10
N LEU A 62 7.21 -13.03 2.23
CA LEU A 62 5.77 -13.30 2.31
C LEU A 62 4.86 -12.09 2.06
N PRO A 63 5.16 -10.85 2.52
CA PRO A 63 4.34 -9.69 2.16
C PRO A 63 4.26 -9.44 0.65
N GLY A 64 5.31 -9.84 -0.09
CA GLY A 64 5.32 -9.80 -1.55
C GLY A 64 4.36 -10.81 -2.18
N GLU A 65 4.29 -12.03 -1.63
CA GLU A 65 3.34 -13.04 -2.09
C GLU A 65 1.90 -12.65 -1.77
N LEU A 66 1.65 -12.10 -0.57
CA LEU A 66 0.36 -11.53 -0.21
C LEU A 66 -0.10 -10.47 -1.23
N SER A 67 0.77 -9.51 -1.55
CA SER A 67 0.51 -8.46 -2.53
C SER A 67 0.24 -9.03 -3.92
N ARG A 68 0.98 -10.05 -4.34
CA ARG A 68 0.82 -10.71 -5.65
C ARG A 68 -0.54 -11.40 -5.77
N VAL A 69 -0.96 -12.13 -4.73
CA VAL A 69 -2.28 -12.79 -4.73
C VAL A 69 -3.38 -11.74 -4.79
N PHE A 70 -3.28 -10.68 -3.99
CA PHE A 70 -4.25 -9.59 -3.98
C PHE A 70 -4.38 -8.92 -5.35
N ALA A 71 -3.26 -8.57 -5.98
CA ALA A 71 -3.25 -7.98 -7.32
C ALA A 71 -3.91 -8.88 -8.36
N LYS A 72 -3.69 -10.19 -8.29
CA LYS A 72 -4.33 -11.16 -9.21
C LYS A 72 -5.84 -11.22 -9.03
N GLU A 73 -6.35 -11.15 -7.82
CA GLU A 73 -7.80 -11.20 -7.58
C GLU A 73 -8.50 -9.91 -8.00
N ILE A 74 -7.90 -8.74 -7.75
CA ILE A 74 -8.40 -7.46 -8.28
C ILE A 74 -8.42 -7.50 -9.82
N ALA A 75 -7.31 -7.90 -10.45
CA ALA A 75 -7.25 -7.98 -11.91
C ALA A 75 -8.27 -8.97 -12.48
N ARG A 76 -8.51 -10.10 -11.81
CA ARG A 76 -9.53 -11.08 -12.22
C ARG A 76 -10.93 -10.48 -12.14
N PHE A 77 -11.23 -9.75 -11.08
CA PHE A 77 -12.52 -9.08 -10.94
C PHE A 77 -12.75 -8.08 -12.09
N LEU A 78 -11.80 -7.18 -12.33
CA LEU A 78 -11.91 -6.16 -13.37
C LEU A 78 -12.02 -6.77 -14.78
N ARG A 79 -11.22 -7.80 -15.07
CA ARG A 79 -11.25 -8.51 -16.37
C ARG A 79 -12.54 -9.28 -16.64
N ARG A 80 -13.30 -9.65 -15.63
CA ARG A 80 -14.63 -10.24 -15.82
C ARG A 80 -15.68 -9.22 -16.27
N LYS A 81 -15.39 -7.92 -16.09
CA LYS A 81 -16.31 -6.83 -16.41
C LYS A 81 -15.96 -6.15 -17.74
N ALA A 82 -14.68 -6.11 -18.11
CA ALA A 82 -14.20 -5.54 -19.35
C ALA A 82 -12.85 -6.16 -19.74
N ASP A 83 -12.64 -6.37 -21.03
CA ASP A 83 -11.37 -6.86 -21.56
C ASP A 83 -10.27 -5.81 -21.36
N GLY A 84 -9.10 -6.25 -20.94
CA GLY A 84 -7.95 -5.38 -20.76
C GLY A 84 -7.17 -5.63 -19.47
N VAL A 85 -6.28 -4.71 -19.15
CA VAL A 85 -5.33 -4.83 -18.04
C VAL A 85 -5.42 -3.59 -17.14
N PRO A 86 -5.73 -3.74 -15.84
CA PRO A 86 -5.73 -2.60 -14.91
C PRO A 86 -4.33 -2.13 -14.59
N ILE A 87 -4.20 -0.86 -14.20
CA ILE A 87 -3.03 -0.33 -13.49
C ILE A 87 -3.20 -0.63 -12.00
N GLN A 88 -2.15 -1.12 -11.35
CA GLN A 88 -2.15 -1.32 -9.90
C GLN A 88 -0.80 -0.93 -9.31
N LEU A 89 -0.84 -0.09 -8.28
CA LEU A 89 0.30 0.34 -7.49
C LEU A 89 0.05 -0.03 -6.03
N HIS A 90 0.81 -0.99 -5.50
CA HIS A 90 0.64 -1.53 -4.16
C HIS A 90 1.70 -1.02 -3.21
N PHE A 91 1.29 -0.66 -2.00
CA PHE A 91 2.11 -0.21 -0.90
C PHE A 91 1.97 -1.18 0.28
N VAL A 92 3.06 -1.81 0.66
CA VAL A 92 3.10 -2.70 1.84
C VAL A 92 3.40 -1.83 3.06
N GLN A 93 2.39 -1.60 3.89
CA GLN A 93 2.57 -0.94 5.19
C GLN A 93 2.68 -1.97 6.30
N ARG A 94 3.56 -1.70 7.28
CA ARG A 94 3.86 -2.63 8.37
C ARG A 94 3.34 -2.16 9.73
N PHE A 95 2.76 -0.99 9.81
CA PHE A 95 2.42 -0.30 11.05
C PHE A 95 0.93 -0.03 11.19
N GLY A 96 0.46 -0.01 12.42
CA GLY A 96 -0.85 0.51 12.82
C GLY A 96 -0.72 1.85 13.54
N ALA A 97 -1.85 2.47 13.86
CA ALA A 97 -1.92 3.79 14.50
C ALA A 97 -1.19 3.85 15.85
N ALA A 98 -1.15 2.74 16.60
CA ALA A 98 -0.50 2.64 17.90
C ALA A 98 0.98 2.20 17.82
N LEU A 99 1.69 2.44 16.72
CA LEU A 99 3.05 1.96 16.48
C LEU A 99 3.20 0.45 16.73
N ASN A 100 2.16 -0.31 16.41
CA ASN A 100 2.14 -1.77 16.50
C ASN A 100 2.34 -2.39 15.12
N LEU A 101 2.87 -3.60 15.09
CA LEU A 101 3.00 -4.37 13.87
C LEU A 101 1.64 -4.67 13.27
N HIS A 102 1.37 -4.08 12.10
CA HIS A 102 0.12 -4.24 11.38
C HIS A 102 0.41 -4.28 9.88
N ILE A 103 0.81 -5.46 9.38
CA ILE A 103 1.09 -5.65 7.97
C ILE A 103 -0.24 -5.67 7.20
N HIS A 104 -0.37 -4.73 6.27
CA HIS A 104 -1.51 -4.58 5.38
C HIS A 104 -1.08 -3.96 4.06
N ILE A 105 -1.93 -4.02 3.05
CA ILE A 105 -1.60 -3.52 1.72
C ILE A 105 -2.60 -2.46 1.31
N HIS A 106 -2.12 -1.28 0.98
CA HIS A 106 -2.85 -0.30 0.22
C HIS A 106 -2.55 -0.49 -1.26
N ALA A 107 -3.58 -0.55 -2.09
CA ALA A 107 -3.43 -0.62 -3.53
C ALA A 107 -4.19 0.55 -4.18
N VAL A 108 -3.50 1.34 -4.98
CA VAL A 108 -4.10 2.33 -5.87
C VAL A 108 -4.30 1.65 -7.22
N VAL A 109 -5.55 1.49 -7.62
CA VAL A 109 -5.96 0.71 -8.79
C VAL A 109 -6.77 1.59 -9.72
N SER A 110 -6.52 1.50 -11.05
CA SER A 110 -7.40 2.16 -12.02
C SER A 110 -8.83 1.60 -11.91
N ASP A 111 -9.83 2.48 -11.90
CA ASP A 111 -11.24 2.09 -11.81
C ASP A 111 -11.78 1.61 -13.19
N GLY A 112 -10.94 0.79 -13.82
CA GLY A 112 -11.14 0.22 -15.15
C GLY A 112 -9.88 -0.45 -15.69
N VAL A 113 -9.91 -0.80 -16.97
CA VAL A 113 -8.87 -1.53 -17.68
C VAL A 113 -8.37 -0.80 -18.91
N PHE A 114 -7.14 -1.11 -19.31
CA PHE A 114 -6.52 -0.58 -20.53
C PHE A 114 -6.39 -1.66 -21.57
N THR A 115 -6.78 -1.32 -22.82
CA THR A 115 -6.59 -2.13 -24.01
C THR A 115 -5.80 -1.36 -25.05
N PRO A 116 -4.88 -2.00 -25.80
CA PRO A 116 -4.27 -1.37 -26.96
C PRO A 116 -5.28 -1.30 -28.11
N GLU A 117 -5.34 -0.17 -28.79
CA GLU A 117 -6.09 0.01 -30.04
C GLU A 117 -5.22 -0.35 -31.25
N ALA A 118 -5.87 -0.51 -32.42
CA ALA A 118 -5.19 -0.85 -33.68
C ALA A 118 -4.15 0.19 -34.08
N ASP A 119 -4.39 1.49 -33.80
CA ASP A 119 -3.45 2.60 -34.02
C ASP A 119 -2.31 2.68 -32.99
N GLY A 120 -2.26 1.73 -32.08
CA GLY A 120 -1.25 1.65 -31.03
C GLY A 120 -1.50 2.49 -29.78
N LYS A 121 -2.56 3.30 -29.76
CA LYS A 121 -2.97 4.05 -28.56
C LYS A 121 -3.55 3.13 -27.49
N LEU A 122 -3.74 3.69 -26.29
CA LEU A 122 -4.39 3.00 -25.18
C LEU A 122 -5.80 3.55 -24.97
N CYS A 123 -6.79 2.69 -25.09
CA CYS A 123 -8.16 2.94 -24.63
C CYS A 123 -8.27 2.60 -23.13
N PHE A 124 -9.05 3.39 -22.41
CA PHE A 124 -9.43 3.12 -21.03
C PHE A 124 -10.93 2.84 -20.97
N THR A 125 -11.27 1.63 -20.53
CA THR A 125 -12.66 1.22 -20.32
C THR A 125 -12.97 1.23 -18.82
N PRO A 126 -13.85 2.14 -18.34
CA PRO A 126 -14.21 2.18 -16.92
C PRO A 126 -15.01 0.91 -16.55
N VAL A 127 -14.84 0.47 -15.30
CA VAL A 127 -15.56 -0.67 -14.73
C VAL A 127 -16.39 -0.19 -13.56
N ARG A 128 -17.63 -0.71 -13.47
CA ARG A 128 -18.50 -0.39 -12.34
C ARG A 128 -17.91 -0.84 -11.01
N PHE A 129 -18.31 -0.16 -9.98
CA PHE A 129 -18.02 -0.46 -8.59
C PHE A 129 -18.39 -1.92 -8.21
N PRO A 130 -17.58 -2.62 -7.39
CA PRO A 130 -17.97 -3.93 -6.89
C PRO A 130 -19.14 -3.82 -5.93
N THR A 131 -20.10 -4.73 -6.03
CA THR A 131 -21.16 -4.89 -5.03
C THR A 131 -20.58 -5.48 -3.75
N GLU A 132 -21.30 -5.37 -2.63
CA GLU A 132 -20.88 -5.98 -1.36
C GLU A 132 -20.68 -7.50 -1.49
N ALA A 133 -21.55 -8.19 -2.24
CA ALA A 133 -21.41 -9.62 -2.53
C ALA A 133 -20.15 -9.93 -3.35
N GLU A 134 -19.84 -9.11 -4.36
CA GLU A 134 -18.59 -9.26 -5.15
C GLU A 134 -17.36 -9.00 -4.29
N LEU A 135 -17.40 -7.98 -3.42
CA LEU A 135 -16.32 -7.70 -2.48
C LEU A 135 -16.10 -8.83 -1.48
N ALA A 136 -17.16 -9.38 -0.92
CA ALA A 136 -17.10 -10.55 -0.05
C ALA A 136 -16.49 -11.76 -0.79
N ALA A 137 -16.90 -12.01 -2.03
CA ALA A 137 -16.35 -13.08 -2.86
C ALA A 137 -14.86 -12.88 -3.18
N ILE A 138 -14.43 -11.65 -3.46
CA ILE A 138 -13.01 -11.30 -3.66
C ILE A 138 -12.23 -11.53 -2.37
N THR A 139 -12.75 -11.09 -1.22
CA THR A 139 -12.12 -11.26 0.09
C THR A 139 -11.90 -12.73 0.41
N GLU A 140 -12.91 -13.57 0.18
CA GLU A 140 -12.82 -15.00 0.41
C GLU A 140 -11.84 -15.68 -0.57
N ALA A 141 -11.83 -15.28 -1.84
CA ALA A 141 -10.88 -15.77 -2.82
C ALA A 141 -9.42 -15.41 -2.45
N VAL A 142 -9.19 -14.16 -2.00
CA VAL A 142 -7.89 -13.71 -1.50
C VAL A 142 -7.49 -14.54 -0.28
N ARG A 143 -8.36 -14.69 0.72
CA ARG A 143 -8.12 -15.49 1.92
C ARG A 143 -7.63 -16.90 1.56
N LYS A 144 -8.43 -17.64 0.83
CA LYS A 144 -8.13 -19.04 0.45
C LYS A 144 -6.81 -19.14 -0.33
N LYS A 145 -6.60 -18.24 -1.28
CA LYS A 145 -5.40 -18.28 -2.11
C LYS A 145 -4.14 -17.85 -1.38
N VAL A 146 -4.24 -16.83 -0.49
CA VAL A 146 -3.12 -16.41 0.35
C VAL A 146 -2.69 -17.56 1.25
N ILE A 147 -3.61 -18.15 2.03
CA ILE A 147 -3.28 -19.23 2.97
C ILE A 147 -2.64 -20.41 2.22
N ARG A 148 -3.27 -20.89 1.14
CA ARG A 148 -2.72 -21.99 0.33
C ARG A 148 -1.36 -21.66 -0.31
N ARG A 149 -1.18 -20.42 -0.76
CA ARG A 149 0.10 -19.99 -1.33
C ARG A 149 1.20 -19.96 -0.28
N LEU A 150 0.92 -19.39 0.89
CA LEU A 150 1.88 -19.30 1.97
C LEU A 150 2.24 -20.68 2.52
N HIS A 151 1.28 -21.61 2.65
CA HIS A 151 1.57 -23.00 2.98
C HIS A 151 2.50 -23.65 1.95
N ARG A 152 2.15 -23.57 0.67
CA ARG A 152 2.95 -24.19 -0.43
C ARG A 152 4.41 -23.73 -0.46
N ILE A 153 4.71 -22.51 -0.06
CA ILE A 153 6.08 -21.98 -0.04
C ILE A 153 6.75 -22.08 1.34
N GLY A 154 6.18 -22.89 2.24
CA GLY A 154 6.72 -23.09 3.59
C GLY A 154 6.64 -21.88 4.51
N GLY A 155 5.72 -20.95 4.23
CA GLY A 155 5.46 -19.78 5.08
C GLY A 155 4.43 -20.03 6.18
N LEU A 156 3.64 -21.10 6.06
CA LEU A 156 2.70 -21.61 7.06
C LEU A 156 2.85 -23.13 7.16
N CYS A 157 2.80 -23.70 8.35
CA CYS A 157 2.65 -25.13 8.52
C CYS A 157 1.22 -25.57 8.15
N GLU A 158 1.02 -26.86 7.93
CA GLU A 158 -0.25 -27.43 7.49
C GLU A 158 -1.38 -27.15 8.49
N GLU A 159 -1.13 -27.43 9.76
CA GLU A 159 -2.11 -27.22 10.85
C GLU A 159 -2.55 -25.76 10.96
N ALA A 160 -1.61 -24.83 10.79
CA ALA A 160 -1.94 -23.39 10.81
C ALA A 160 -2.77 -23.00 9.58
N ALA A 161 -2.47 -23.58 8.42
CA ALA A 161 -3.21 -23.30 7.19
C ALA A 161 -4.63 -23.85 7.27
N GLU A 162 -4.83 -25.10 7.70
CA GLU A 162 -6.13 -25.73 7.89
C GLU A 162 -6.98 -24.99 8.91
N GLN A 163 -6.40 -24.69 10.07
CA GLN A 163 -7.06 -23.91 11.11
C GLN A 163 -7.53 -22.56 10.60
N MET A 164 -6.68 -21.82 9.87
CA MET A 164 -7.04 -20.51 9.34
C MET A 164 -8.08 -20.60 8.22
N LEU A 165 -8.14 -21.73 7.49
CA LEU A 165 -9.17 -21.98 6.49
C LEU A 165 -10.52 -22.35 7.09
N SER A 166 -10.55 -22.95 8.29
CA SER A 166 -11.79 -23.34 8.99
C SER A 166 -12.47 -22.20 9.74
N TRP A 167 -11.79 -21.05 9.95
CA TRP A 167 -12.35 -19.95 10.73
C TRP A 167 -13.59 -19.34 10.09
N LYS A 168 -14.69 -19.26 10.85
CA LYS A 168 -15.90 -18.53 10.45
C LYS A 168 -15.61 -17.04 10.27
N ASN A 169 -14.92 -16.42 11.25
CA ASN A 169 -14.43 -15.05 11.19
C ASN A 169 -12.96 -15.05 10.80
N SER A 170 -12.69 -14.92 9.52
CA SER A 170 -11.34 -15.08 8.97
C SER A 170 -10.36 -13.97 9.38
N GLY A 171 -10.86 -12.80 9.76
CA GLY A 171 -10.04 -11.60 10.02
C GLY A 171 -9.38 -11.01 8.76
N PHE A 172 -9.69 -11.53 7.58
CA PHE A 172 -9.40 -10.87 6.31
C PHE A 172 -10.50 -9.85 6.00
N SER A 173 -10.12 -8.68 5.58
CA SER A 173 -11.06 -7.68 5.07
C SER A 173 -10.44 -6.90 3.91
N ILE A 174 -11.30 -6.49 2.98
CA ILE A 174 -10.96 -5.60 1.88
C ILE A 174 -11.89 -4.39 1.97
N HIS A 175 -11.30 -3.19 1.89
CA HIS A 175 -12.01 -1.92 1.86
C HIS A 175 -11.62 -1.17 0.58
N GLU A 176 -12.60 -0.51 -0.09
CA GLU A 176 -12.39 0.16 -1.39
C GLU A 176 -13.18 1.46 -1.54
N LYS A 177 -13.59 2.07 -0.44
CA LYS A 177 -14.50 3.24 -0.42
C LYS A 177 -13.92 4.54 -1.01
N VAL A 178 -12.59 4.69 -1.02
CA VAL A 178 -11.95 5.91 -1.53
C VAL A 178 -11.79 5.81 -3.03
N ARG A 179 -12.43 6.74 -3.76
CA ARG A 179 -12.32 6.91 -5.21
C ARG A 179 -11.85 8.33 -5.53
N ILE A 180 -10.94 8.44 -6.48
CA ILE A 180 -10.39 9.70 -6.98
C ILE A 180 -10.76 9.82 -8.44
N GLU A 181 -11.33 10.96 -8.84
CA GLU A 181 -11.71 11.21 -10.23
C GLU A 181 -10.48 11.47 -11.11
N ALA A 182 -10.67 11.34 -12.42
CA ALA A 182 -9.60 11.47 -13.41
C ALA A 182 -8.89 12.83 -13.38
N ASN A 183 -9.64 13.91 -13.16
CA ASN A 183 -9.17 15.30 -13.12
C ASN A 183 -8.71 15.76 -11.72
N ASP A 184 -8.95 14.97 -10.68
CA ASP A 184 -8.53 15.29 -9.30
C ASP A 184 -7.06 14.88 -9.06
N LYS A 185 -6.14 15.72 -9.57
CA LYS A 185 -4.70 15.50 -9.35
C LYS A 185 -4.32 15.60 -7.88
N GLN A 186 -4.88 16.57 -7.15
CA GLN A 186 -4.57 16.78 -5.74
C GLN A 186 -5.03 15.61 -4.87
N GLY A 187 -6.25 15.10 -5.08
CA GLY A 187 -6.74 13.91 -4.39
C GLY A 187 -5.89 12.68 -4.69
N ARG A 188 -5.42 12.52 -5.94
CA ARG A 188 -4.52 11.44 -6.31
C ARG A 188 -3.17 11.55 -5.58
N GLU A 189 -2.58 12.73 -5.48
CA GLU A 189 -1.33 12.95 -4.74
C GLU A 189 -1.51 12.71 -3.24
N HIS A 190 -2.62 13.18 -2.65
CA HIS A 190 -2.94 12.90 -1.24
C HIS A 190 -3.09 11.40 -0.97
N LEU A 191 -3.78 10.67 -1.86
CA LEU A 191 -3.95 9.23 -1.72
C LEU A 191 -2.60 8.50 -1.83
N LEU A 192 -1.78 8.85 -2.83
CA LEU A 192 -0.45 8.25 -3.02
C LEU A 192 0.45 8.50 -1.81
N TYR A 193 0.49 9.75 -1.31
CA TYR A 193 1.27 10.10 -0.13
C TYR A 193 0.79 9.34 1.12
N TYR A 194 -0.52 9.24 1.32
CA TYR A 194 -1.11 8.46 2.41
C TYR A 194 -0.67 6.98 2.34
N CYS A 195 -0.67 6.40 1.16
CA CYS A 195 -0.21 5.02 0.96
C CYS A 195 1.31 4.85 1.15
N ALA A 196 2.11 5.85 0.79
CA ALA A 196 3.57 5.82 0.86
C ALA A 196 4.14 6.30 2.20
N ARG A 197 3.32 6.88 3.08
CA ARG A 197 3.75 7.55 4.32
C ARG A 197 4.59 6.64 5.23
N PRO A 198 5.53 7.21 6.01
CA PRO A 198 6.29 6.47 7.00
C PRO A 198 5.45 6.05 8.21
N ALA A 199 5.95 5.04 8.94
CA ALA A 199 5.33 4.58 10.19
C ALA A 199 5.34 5.64 11.29
N LEU A 200 6.38 6.46 11.32
CA LEU A 200 6.61 7.47 12.36
C LEU A 200 6.54 8.87 11.77
N SER A 201 5.78 9.74 12.42
CA SER A 201 5.74 11.17 12.16
C SER A 201 6.42 11.92 13.30
N GLN A 202 7.44 12.73 12.99
CA GLN A 202 8.14 13.56 13.99
C GLN A 202 7.19 14.55 14.68
N ALA A 203 6.22 15.11 13.96
CA ALA A 203 5.24 16.04 14.51
C ALA A 203 4.33 15.43 15.61
N ARG A 204 4.35 14.09 15.74
CA ARG A 204 3.54 13.35 16.72
C ARG A 204 4.34 12.77 17.86
N LEU A 205 5.67 12.98 17.86
CA LEU A 205 6.59 12.42 18.82
C LEU A 205 7.14 13.50 19.73
N ILE A 206 6.99 13.31 21.03
CA ILE A 206 7.61 14.16 22.07
C ILE A 206 8.43 13.26 22.97
N TYR A 207 9.66 13.65 23.21
CA TYR A 207 10.55 12.97 24.17
C TYR A 207 10.81 13.86 25.39
N SER A 208 10.55 13.34 26.56
CA SER A 208 10.91 13.98 27.84
C SER A 208 12.20 13.36 28.37
N ALA A 209 13.30 14.12 28.33
CA ALA A 209 14.58 13.69 28.86
C ALA A 209 14.54 13.49 30.37
N LYS A 210 13.76 14.31 31.09
CA LYS A 210 13.64 14.24 32.56
C LYS A 210 12.99 12.93 33.01
N SER A 211 11.89 12.51 32.37
CA SER A 211 11.17 11.28 32.73
C SER A 211 11.61 10.07 31.90
N LYS A 212 12.48 10.23 30.90
CA LYS A 212 12.85 9.21 29.90
C LYS A 212 11.63 8.58 29.22
N THR A 213 10.60 9.38 28.98
CA THR A 213 9.30 8.96 28.48
C THR A 213 9.10 9.50 27.07
N VAL A 214 8.53 8.66 26.21
CA VAL A 214 8.11 9.01 24.86
C VAL A 214 6.60 9.13 24.86
N LEU A 215 6.09 10.27 24.35
CA LEU A 215 4.69 10.52 24.07
C LEU A 215 4.49 10.48 22.57
N TYR A 216 3.57 9.68 22.10
CA TYR A 216 3.22 9.57 20.68
C TYR A 216 1.73 9.75 20.46
N ARG A 217 1.35 10.78 19.67
CA ARG A 217 -0.05 11.01 19.31
C ARG A 217 -0.43 10.10 18.14
N THR A 218 -1.46 9.26 18.35
CA THR A 218 -1.98 8.38 17.29
C THR A 218 -2.71 9.16 16.20
N ASP A 219 -2.96 8.53 15.06
CA ASP A 219 -3.92 9.05 14.08
C ASP A 219 -5.31 9.11 14.72
N ALA A 220 -6.04 10.18 14.42
CA ALA A 220 -7.42 10.28 14.85
C ALA A 220 -8.24 9.13 14.27
N ARG A 221 -8.97 8.44 15.14
CA ARG A 221 -9.94 7.43 14.78
C ARG A 221 -11.29 7.92 15.26
N ASP A 222 -12.26 8.02 14.37
CA ASP A 222 -13.58 8.59 14.69
C ASP A 222 -13.51 9.96 15.37
N GLY A 223 -12.57 10.82 14.91
CA GLY A 223 -12.33 12.15 15.46
C GLY A 223 -11.54 12.21 16.78
N ARG A 224 -11.14 11.07 17.34
CA ARG A 224 -10.39 10.99 18.60
C ARG A 224 -8.95 10.54 18.36
N SER A 225 -7.99 11.33 18.81
CA SER A 225 -6.57 10.92 18.87
C SER A 225 -6.22 10.54 20.31
N GLU A 226 -5.47 9.47 20.46
CA GLU A 226 -4.95 9.02 21.75
C GLU A 226 -3.48 9.39 21.86
N VAL A 227 -3.01 9.63 23.08
CA VAL A 227 -1.60 9.81 23.37
C VAL A 227 -1.07 8.54 24.04
N LEU A 228 -0.18 7.85 23.33
CA LEU A 228 0.53 6.71 23.88
C LEU A 228 1.72 7.21 24.68
N THR A 229 1.77 6.83 25.96
CA THR A 229 2.91 7.08 26.86
C THR A 229 3.68 5.78 27.02
N MET A 230 4.98 5.81 26.74
CA MET A 230 5.82 4.62 26.78
C MET A 230 7.25 4.96 27.24
N SER A 231 7.98 3.99 27.77
CA SER A 231 9.41 4.14 28.03
C SER A 231 10.19 4.25 26.72
N SER A 232 11.39 4.83 26.76
CA SER A 232 12.28 4.89 25.59
C SER A 232 12.56 3.49 25.01
N LEU A 233 12.73 2.49 25.89
CA LEU A 233 12.98 1.11 25.46
C LEU A 233 11.78 0.50 24.74
N GLU A 234 10.57 0.69 25.26
CA GLU A 234 9.35 0.21 24.59
C GLU A 234 9.14 0.90 23.25
N PHE A 235 9.42 2.21 23.16
CA PHE A 235 9.37 2.92 21.89
C PHE A 235 10.35 2.33 20.87
N LEU A 236 11.61 2.12 21.26
CA LEU A 236 12.64 1.56 20.38
C LEU A 236 12.27 0.13 19.95
N ARG A 237 11.73 -0.69 20.85
CA ARG A 237 11.25 -2.04 20.55
C ARG A 237 10.13 -2.02 19.50
N ARG A 238 9.12 -1.18 19.69
CA ARG A 238 8.03 -1.02 18.70
C ARG A 238 8.56 -0.53 17.37
N TRP A 239 9.36 0.52 17.39
CA TRP A 239 9.93 1.09 16.16
C TRP A 239 10.80 0.08 15.41
N GLY A 240 11.66 -0.67 16.10
CA GLY A 240 12.47 -1.74 15.49
C GLY A 240 11.63 -2.80 14.75
N LEU A 241 10.48 -3.19 15.31
CA LEU A 241 9.55 -4.13 14.68
C LEU A 241 8.91 -3.59 13.39
N LEU A 242 8.79 -2.26 13.27
CA LEU A 242 8.18 -1.62 12.10
C LEU A 242 9.18 -1.41 10.96
N MET A 243 10.49 -1.47 11.22
CA MET A 243 11.49 -1.30 10.19
C MET A 243 11.32 -2.34 9.09
N PRO A 244 11.30 -1.92 7.83
CA PRO A 244 11.19 -2.86 6.72
C PRO A 244 12.50 -3.66 6.60
N PRO A 245 12.41 -4.93 6.22
CA PRO A 245 13.60 -5.74 5.98
C PRO A 245 14.42 -5.15 4.83
N PRO A 246 15.76 -5.30 4.85
CA PRO A 246 16.63 -4.80 3.80
C PRO A 246 16.29 -5.46 2.45
N ASN A 247 16.53 -4.73 1.37
CA ASN A 247 16.40 -5.19 -0.02
C ASN A 247 15.00 -5.74 -0.40
N LYS A 248 13.94 -5.35 0.32
CA LYS A 248 12.55 -5.70 -0.03
C LYS A 248 11.79 -4.47 -0.48
N ASN A 249 11.14 -4.57 -1.64
CA ASN A 249 10.32 -3.49 -2.18
C ASN A 249 8.99 -3.39 -1.42
N LEU A 250 8.74 -2.21 -0.84
CA LEU A 250 7.46 -1.89 -0.21
C LEU A 250 6.44 -1.34 -1.21
N VAL A 251 6.92 -0.81 -2.34
CA VAL A 251 6.09 -0.37 -3.46
C VAL A 251 6.22 -1.39 -4.58
N ARG A 252 5.09 -1.82 -5.13
CA ARG A 252 5.04 -2.86 -6.16
C ARG A 252 4.07 -2.47 -7.27
N TYR A 253 4.45 -2.76 -8.49
CA TYR A 253 3.71 -2.44 -9.71
C TYR A 253 3.13 -3.72 -10.30
N TYR A 254 1.83 -3.68 -10.65
CA TYR A 254 1.13 -4.80 -11.26
C TYR A 254 0.27 -4.34 -12.46
N GLY A 255 -0.24 -5.32 -13.19
CA GLY A 255 -1.07 -5.05 -14.36
C GLY A 255 -0.30 -4.32 -15.45
N ALA A 256 -0.87 -3.26 -15.99
CA ALA A 256 -0.26 -2.50 -17.07
C ALA A 256 1.04 -1.78 -16.66
N LEU A 257 1.27 -1.53 -15.37
CA LEU A 257 2.52 -0.97 -14.83
C LEU A 257 3.53 -2.02 -14.40
N ALA A 258 3.25 -3.31 -14.49
CA ALA A 258 4.23 -4.34 -14.14
C ALA A 258 5.53 -4.14 -14.95
N PRO A 259 6.73 -4.41 -14.37
CA PRO A 259 8.01 -4.17 -15.05
C PRO A 259 8.12 -4.80 -16.44
N HIS A 260 7.53 -5.98 -16.62
CA HIS A 260 7.53 -6.72 -17.90
C HIS A 260 6.21 -6.64 -18.67
N SER A 261 5.33 -5.68 -18.32
CA SER A 261 4.09 -5.49 -19.07
C SER A 261 4.37 -4.85 -20.43
N PRO A 262 3.84 -5.42 -21.54
CA PRO A 262 3.95 -4.79 -22.86
C PRO A 262 3.23 -3.43 -22.95
N LEU A 263 2.31 -3.17 -22.02
CA LEU A 263 1.58 -1.91 -21.96
C LEU A 263 2.29 -0.81 -21.17
N ARG A 264 3.35 -1.15 -20.39
CA ARG A 264 4.00 -0.20 -19.48
C ARG A 264 4.49 1.07 -20.20
N GLY A 265 5.19 0.93 -21.31
CA GLY A 265 5.71 2.07 -22.06
C GLY A 265 4.60 3.01 -22.55
N LYS A 266 3.51 2.44 -23.06
CA LYS A 266 2.35 3.20 -23.54
C LYS A 266 1.59 3.91 -22.39
N VAL A 267 1.45 3.26 -21.24
CA VAL A 267 0.85 3.86 -20.03
C VAL A 267 1.66 5.05 -19.54
N VAL A 268 2.98 4.90 -19.45
CA VAL A 268 3.89 5.96 -19.01
C VAL A 268 3.89 7.14 -20.01
N ALA A 269 3.90 6.87 -21.30
CA ALA A 269 3.78 7.92 -22.33
C ALA A 269 2.47 8.71 -22.18
N LYS A 270 1.34 8.02 -22.01
CA LYS A 270 0.02 8.66 -21.80
C LYS A 270 0.00 9.53 -20.52
N ALA A 271 0.66 9.11 -19.45
CA ALA A 271 0.79 9.90 -18.23
C ALA A 271 1.64 11.16 -18.47
N ALA A 272 2.79 11.03 -19.13
CA ALA A 272 3.68 12.15 -19.43
C ALA A 272 3.02 13.20 -20.35
N GLU A 273 2.31 12.78 -21.39
CA GLU A 273 1.56 13.68 -22.29
C GLU A 273 0.51 14.50 -21.52
N ALA A 274 -0.22 13.87 -20.61
CA ALA A 274 -1.19 14.55 -19.78
C ALA A 274 -0.55 15.56 -18.82
N ALA A 275 0.61 15.24 -18.25
CA ALA A 275 1.34 16.14 -17.38
C ALA A 275 1.86 17.38 -18.12
N VAL A 276 2.28 17.23 -19.38
CA VAL A 276 2.70 18.36 -20.24
C VAL A 276 1.50 19.27 -20.57
N LYS A 277 0.35 18.68 -20.89
CA LYS A 277 -0.88 19.45 -21.19
C LYS A 277 -1.39 20.25 -19.99
N ALA A 278 -1.25 19.71 -18.77
CA ALA A 278 -1.67 20.38 -17.55
C ALA A 278 -0.76 21.55 -17.10
N ARG A 279 0.44 21.69 -17.69
CA ARG A 279 1.40 22.79 -17.41
C ARG A 279 1.29 23.95 -18.40
N ARG A 280 0.55 23.77 -19.49
CA ARG A 280 0.23 24.80 -20.49
C ARG A 280 -1.11 25.45 -20.15
#